data_457976772885a2ab3eba05f92b939e3f
#
_entry.id   457976772885a2ab3eba05f92b939e3f
#
_cell.length_a   1.000
_cell.length_b   1.000
_cell.length_c   1.000
_cell.angle_alpha   90.00
_cell.angle_beta   90.00
_cell.angle_gamma   90.00
#
_symmetry.space_group_name_H-M   'P 1'
#
loop_
_entity.id
_entity.type
_entity.pdbx_description
1 polymer ?
#
loop_
_entity_poly.entity_id
_entity_poly.type
_entity_poly.pdbx_seq_one_letter_code
_entity_poly.pdbx_strand_id
1 'polypeptide(L)'
;MDKTRLFKALSDSNRLRILKMLQSKPLCVCEMREVLDLATSTVSKHLSILKGTGFIIEEKDGKWVNYKINLHPSDKRISSILTTLDFWIADDQMIINDKQKVQRVDRYEVCGR
;
A
#
# COMPACT_ATOMS: atom_id res chain seq x y z
N MET A 1 12.53 -6.89 15.24
CA MET A 1 11.08 -6.64 15.39
C MET A 1 10.38 -7.93 15.75
N ASP A 2 9.39 -7.85 16.64
CA ASP A 2 8.59 -9.00 17.02
C ASP A 2 7.75 -9.50 15.82
N LYS A 3 7.72 -10.83 15.64
CA LYS A 3 6.94 -11.48 14.58
C LYS A 3 5.45 -11.12 14.66
N THR A 4 4.90 -10.96 15.85
CA THR A 4 3.49 -10.62 16.05
C THR A 4 3.17 -9.28 15.41
N ARG A 5 4.07 -8.33 15.49
CA ARG A 5 3.89 -7.00 14.89
C ARG A 5 3.81 -7.08 13.36
N LEU A 6 4.62 -7.96 12.75
CA LEU A 6 4.57 -8.21 11.31
C LEU A 6 3.20 -8.75 10.89
N PHE A 7 2.73 -9.79 11.56
CA PHE A 7 1.45 -10.41 11.21
C PHE A 7 0.27 -9.50 11.53
N LYS A 8 0.34 -8.70 12.60
CA LYS A 8 -0.70 -7.71 12.89
C LYS A 8 -0.85 -6.69 11.77
N ALA A 9 0.26 -6.23 11.22
CA ALA A 9 0.21 -5.28 10.11
C ALA A 9 -0.52 -5.86 8.90
N LEU A 10 -0.47 -7.17 8.70
CA LEU A 10 -1.11 -7.87 7.60
C LEU A 10 -2.55 -8.32 7.92
N SER A 11 -2.98 -8.22 9.17
CA SER A 11 -4.29 -8.71 9.61
C SER A 11 -5.43 -7.73 9.36
N ASP A 12 -5.37 -7.03 8.25
CA ASP A 12 -6.41 -6.07 7.86
C ASP A 12 -6.53 -6.09 6.34
N SER A 13 -7.74 -6.28 5.84
CA SER A 13 -7.97 -6.39 4.41
C SER A 13 -7.56 -5.14 3.63
N ASN A 14 -7.75 -3.97 4.21
CA ASN A 14 -7.38 -2.71 3.55
C ASN A 14 -5.86 -2.54 3.49
N ARG A 15 -5.12 -2.98 4.50
CA ARG A 15 -3.66 -2.97 4.44
C ARG A 15 -3.11 -3.93 3.40
N LEU A 16 -3.71 -5.11 3.27
CA LEU A 16 -3.35 -6.04 2.18
C LEU A 16 -3.63 -5.41 0.81
N ARG A 17 -4.77 -4.76 0.65
CA ARG A 17 -5.12 -4.05 -0.59
C ARG A 17 -4.08 -2.97 -0.91
N ILE A 18 -3.68 -2.18 0.08
CA ILE A 18 -2.65 -1.13 -0.09
C ILE A 18 -1.34 -1.74 -0.56
N LEU A 19 -0.87 -2.80 0.08
CA LEU A 19 0.37 -3.46 -0.33
C LEU A 19 0.29 -3.95 -1.78
N LYS A 20 -0.81 -4.55 -2.17
CA LYS A 20 -1.01 -5.03 -3.54
C LYS A 20 -1.04 -3.86 -4.55
N MET A 21 -1.68 -2.76 -4.19
CA MET A 21 -1.68 -1.56 -5.03
C MET A 21 -0.27 -1.03 -5.23
N LEU A 22 0.51 -0.95 -4.16
CA LEU A 22 1.88 -0.43 -4.20
C LEU A 22 2.85 -1.40 -4.88
N GLN A 23 2.53 -2.67 -4.96
CA GLN A 23 3.28 -3.62 -5.80
C GLN A 23 3.13 -3.30 -7.29
N SER A 24 2.04 -2.64 -7.69
CA SER A 24 1.84 -2.21 -9.07
C SER A 24 2.62 -0.94 -9.40
N LYS A 25 2.56 0.07 -8.54
CA LYS A 25 3.30 1.34 -8.70
C LYS A 25 3.23 2.19 -7.43
N PRO A 26 4.13 3.16 -7.27
CA PRO A 26 4.02 4.13 -6.18
C PRO A 26 2.75 4.97 -6.31
N LEU A 27 2.13 5.31 -5.18
CA LEU A 27 0.88 6.07 -5.14
C LEU A 27 0.91 7.08 -4.00
N CYS A 28 0.22 8.22 -4.17
CA CYS A 28 -0.01 9.17 -3.08
C CYS A 28 -1.31 8.83 -2.35
N VAL A 29 -1.54 9.48 -1.20
CA VAL A 29 -2.71 9.21 -0.35
C VAL A 29 -4.03 9.43 -1.11
N CYS A 30 -4.12 10.51 -1.91
CA CYS A 30 -5.34 10.82 -2.66
C CYS A 30 -5.73 9.70 -3.62
N GLU A 31 -4.73 9.13 -4.30
CA GLU A 31 -4.95 8.03 -5.23
C GLU A 31 -5.45 6.78 -4.52
N MET A 32 -4.80 6.44 -3.40
CA MET A 32 -5.20 5.27 -2.60
C MET A 32 -6.59 5.46 -1.99
N ARG A 33 -6.87 6.66 -1.48
CA ARG A 33 -8.19 7.00 -0.95
C ARG A 33 -9.29 6.81 -1.98
N GLU A 34 -9.05 7.23 -3.22
CA GLU A 34 -10.01 7.08 -4.31
C GLU A 34 -10.28 5.60 -4.61
N VAL A 35 -9.23 4.78 -4.68
CA VAL A 35 -9.38 3.35 -4.97
C VAL A 35 -10.07 2.62 -3.81
N LEU A 36 -9.68 2.93 -2.57
CA LEU A 36 -10.19 2.24 -1.38
C LEU A 36 -11.58 2.73 -0.98
N ASP A 37 -11.98 3.93 -1.41
CA ASP A 37 -13.20 4.60 -0.98
C ASP A 37 -13.28 4.72 0.55
N LEU A 38 -12.20 5.20 1.15
CA LEU A 38 -12.06 5.41 2.58
C LEU A 38 -11.71 6.87 2.89
N ALA A 39 -11.94 7.29 4.13
CA ALA A 39 -11.51 8.62 4.58
C ALA A 39 -9.98 8.73 4.53
N THR A 40 -9.47 9.91 4.23
CA THR A 40 -8.03 10.19 4.18
C THR A 40 -7.34 9.80 5.49
N SER A 41 -7.95 10.12 6.64
CA SER A 41 -7.40 9.78 7.96
C SER A 41 -7.26 8.27 8.16
N THR A 42 -8.21 7.49 7.66
CA THR A 42 -8.16 6.03 7.73
C THR A 42 -7.02 5.48 6.88
N VAL A 43 -6.89 5.95 5.65
CA VAL A 43 -5.79 5.55 4.75
C VAL A 43 -4.44 5.91 5.37
N SER A 44 -4.30 7.13 5.89
CA SER A 44 -3.06 7.59 6.51
C SER A 44 -2.66 6.73 7.72
N LYS A 45 -3.64 6.27 8.49
CA LYS A 45 -3.40 5.39 9.64
C LYS A 45 -2.86 4.03 9.20
N HIS A 46 -3.44 3.45 8.15
CA HIS A 46 -2.94 2.19 7.56
C HIS A 46 -1.52 2.36 7.02
N LEU A 47 -1.25 3.46 6.33
CA LEU A 47 0.08 3.74 5.79
C LEU A 47 1.11 3.90 6.90
N SER A 48 0.74 4.56 8.00
CA SER A 48 1.61 4.72 9.16
C SER A 48 2.02 3.38 9.76
N ILE A 49 1.07 2.45 9.88
CA ILE A 49 1.33 1.09 10.39
C ILE A 49 2.27 0.34 9.44
N LEU A 50 2.01 0.37 8.15
CA LEU A 50 2.83 -0.33 7.15
C LEU A 50 4.23 0.26 7.05
N LYS A 51 4.36 1.58 7.15
CA LYS A 51 5.65 2.26 7.16
C LYS A 51 6.43 1.91 8.43
N GLY A 52 5.77 1.95 9.59
CA GLY A 52 6.41 1.67 10.88
C GLY A 52 6.90 0.24 11.01
N THR A 53 6.29 -0.70 10.28
CA THR A 53 6.72 -2.11 10.27
C THR A 53 7.76 -2.40 9.18
N GLY A 54 8.00 -1.47 8.26
CA GLY A 54 9.04 -1.61 7.24
C GLY A 54 8.58 -2.15 5.90
N PHE A 55 7.27 -2.35 5.69
CA PHE A 55 6.74 -2.84 4.41
C PHE A 55 6.82 -1.79 3.31
N ILE A 56 6.63 -0.54 3.66
CA ILE A 56 6.60 0.58 2.71
C ILE A 56 7.49 1.72 3.18
N ILE A 57 7.85 2.56 2.23
CA ILE A 57 8.55 3.82 2.50
C ILE A 57 7.80 4.95 1.78
N GLU A 58 8.05 6.17 2.23
CA GLU A 58 7.56 7.34 1.53
C GLU A 58 8.71 8.06 0.81
N GLU A 59 8.38 8.69 -0.31
CA GLU A 59 9.34 9.40 -1.13
C GLU A 59 8.71 10.66 -1.68
N LYS A 60 9.38 11.78 -1.48
CA LYS A 60 8.91 13.06 -1.98
C LYS A 60 9.13 13.15 -3.49
N ASP A 61 8.09 13.58 -4.21
CA ASP A 61 8.11 13.77 -5.66
C ASP A 61 7.46 15.12 -5.97
N GLY A 62 8.27 16.18 -5.98
CA GLY A 62 7.77 17.55 -6.13
C GLY A 62 6.85 17.90 -4.96
N LYS A 63 5.60 18.28 -5.28
CA LYS A 63 4.56 18.58 -4.26
C LYS A 63 3.87 17.33 -3.74
N TRP A 64 4.14 16.17 -4.33
CA TRP A 64 3.52 14.90 -3.96
C TRP A 64 4.38 14.14 -2.96
N VAL A 65 3.74 13.36 -2.09
CA VAL A 65 4.42 12.34 -1.29
C VAL A 65 3.90 10.99 -1.76
N ASN A 66 4.76 10.24 -2.41
CA ASN A 66 4.45 8.89 -2.86
C ASN A 66 4.81 7.87 -1.79
N TYR A 67 4.00 6.83 -1.70
CA TYR A 67 4.31 5.64 -0.92
C TYR A 67 4.67 4.53 -1.88
N LYS A 68 5.63 3.72 -1.52
CA LYS A 68 6.09 2.60 -2.36
C LYS A 68 6.57 1.44 -1.51
N ILE A 69 6.63 0.26 -2.12
CA ILE A 69 7.16 -0.93 -1.47
C ILE A 69 8.62 -0.69 -1.08
N ASN A 70 8.97 -1.11 0.13
CA ASN A 70 10.36 -1.07 0.60
C ASN A 70 11.13 -2.22 -0.03
N LEU A 71 11.99 -1.91 -1.01
CA LEU A 71 12.78 -2.92 -1.73
C LEU A 71 14.03 -3.35 -0.95
N HIS A 72 14.40 -2.64 0.11
CA HIS A 72 15.60 -2.91 0.90
C HIS A 72 15.29 -2.89 2.41
N PRO A 73 14.34 -3.72 2.88
CA PRO A 73 14.00 -3.72 4.30
C PRO A 73 15.14 -4.28 5.14
N SER A 74 15.34 -3.72 6.34
CA SER A 74 16.32 -4.23 7.28
C SER A 74 15.95 -5.64 7.78
N ASP A 75 14.66 -5.92 7.87
CA ASP A 75 14.15 -7.23 8.27
C ASP A 75 13.84 -8.07 7.04
N LYS A 76 14.61 -9.13 6.83
CA LYS A 76 14.47 -10.01 5.65
C LYS A 76 13.13 -10.72 5.56
N ARG A 77 12.42 -10.86 6.69
CA ARG A 77 11.08 -11.44 6.70
C ARG A 77 10.10 -10.60 5.88
N ILE A 78 10.31 -9.28 5.86
CA ILE A 78 9.51 -8.35 5.04
C ILE A 78 9.59 -8.71 3.56
N SER A 79 10.82 -8.90 3.04
CA SER A 79 11.02 -9.28 1.64
C SER A 79 10.34 -10.61 1.32
N SER A 80 10.45 -11.58 2.21
CA SER A 80 9.84 -12.90 2.05
C SER A 80 8.31 -12.80 1.99
N ILE A 81 7.71 -12.01 2.87
CA ILE A 81 6.26 -11.80 2.91
C ILE A 81 5.79 -11.12 1.62
N LEU A 82 6.49 -10.06 1.19
CA LEU A 82 6.12 -9.32 -0.02
C LEU A 82 6.19 -10.20 -1.27
N THR A 83 7.21 -11.05 -1.37
CA THR A 83 7.34 -12.02 -2.45
C THR A 83 6.15 -12.98 -2.46
N THR A 84 5.76 -13.47 -1.29
CA THR A 84 4.61 -14.35 -1.14
C THR A 84 3.31 -13.65 -1.56
N LEU A 85 3.11 -12.42 -1.13
CA LEU A 85 1.91 -11.64 -1.48
C LEU A 85 1.80 -11.37 -2.98
N ASP A 86 2.92 -11.37 -3.69
CA ASP A 86 2.93 -11.10 -5.12
C ASP A 86 2.05 -12.09 -5.91
N PHE A 87 1.86 -13.30 -5.38
CA PHE A 87 1.03 -14.30 -6.06
C PHE A 87 -0.09 -14.89 -5.19
N TRP A 88 -0.01 -14.82 -3.86
CA TRP A 88 -0.97 -15.49 -2.97
C TRP A 88 -2.40 -15.02 -3.12
N ILE A 89 -2.60 -13.72 -3.13
CA ILE A 89 -3.93 -13.12 -3.20
C ILE A 89 -4.20 -12.45 -4.54
N ALA A 90 -3.41 -12.81 -5.56
CA ALA A 90 -3.51 -12.20 -6.88
C ALA A 90 -4.83 -12.52 -7.58
N ASP A 91 -5.48 -13.62 -7.23
CA ASP A 91 -6.76 -14.03 -7.79
C ASP A 91 -7.98 -13.55 -7.00
N ASP A 92 -7.76 -12.85 -5.88
CA ASP A 92 -8.84 -12.24 -5.12
C ASP A 92 -9.53 -11.14 -5.93
N GLN A 93 -10.86 -11.19 -6.03
CA GLN A 93 -11.61 -10.28 -6.89
C GLN A 93 -11.42 -8.81 -6.51
N MET A 94 -11.37 -8.52 -5.21
CA MET A 94 -11.13 -7.15 -4.74
C MET A 94 -9.75 -6.64 -5.15
N ILE A 95 -8.74 -7.51 -5.08
CA ILE A 95 -7.37 -7.18 -5.49
C ILE A 95 -7.32 -6.90 -6.99
N ILE A 96 -7.99 -7.72 -7.80
CA ILE A 96 -8.10 -7.52 -9.25
C ILE A 96 -8.77 -6.19 -9.56
N ASN A 97 -9.87 -5.89 -8.89
CA ASN A 97 -10.61 -4.64 -9.08
C ASN A 97 -9.77 -3.42 -8.70
N ASP A 98 -9.06 -3.49 -7.58
CA ASP A 98 -8.17 -2.43 -7.13
C ASP A 98 -7.07 -2.15 -8.16
N LYS A 99 -6.47 -3.20 -8.70
CA LYS A 99 -5.41 -3.08 -9.72
C LYS A 99 -5.92 -2.34 -10.96
N GLN A 100 -7.14 -2.64 -11.39
CA GLN A 100 -7.76 -1.95 -12.52
C GLN A 100 -7.98 -0.47 -12.22
N LYS A 101 -8.47 -0.15 -11.01
CA LYS A 101 -8.70 1.23 -10.58
C LYS A 101 -7.38 2.01 -10.47
N VAL A 102 -6.32 1.38 -9.96
CA VAL A 102 -4.99 1.98 -9.87
C VAL A 102 -4.48 2.41 -11.25
N GLN A 103 -4.74 1.63 -12.27
CA GLN A 103 -4.34 1.96 -13.64
C GLN A 103 -5.08 3.16 -14.22
N ARG A 104 -6.26 3.48 -13.69
CA ARG A 104 -7.14 4.57 -14.19
C ARG A 104 -7.09 5.83 -13.34
N VAL A 105 -6.67 5.74 -12.08
CA VAL A 105 -6.67 6.88 -11.17
C VAL A 105 -5.67 7.93 -11.61
N ASP A 106 -6.11 9.19 -11.61
CA ASP A 106 -5.30 10.34 -11.97
C ASP A 106 -5.20 11.29 -10.77
N ARG A 107 -4.00 11.47 -10.25
CA ARG A 107 -3.75 12.33 -9.09
C ARG A 107 -4.14 13.79 -9.35
N TYR A 108 -4.01 14.25 -10.58
CA TYR A 108 -4.38 15.63 -10.95
C TYR A 108 -5.87 15.86 -10.84
N GLU A 109 -6.67 14.82 -11.00
CA GLU A 109 -8.12 14.89 -10.81
C GLU A 109 -8.51 14.73 -9.34
N VAL A 110 -8.04 13.65 -8.69
CA VAL A 110 -8.51 13.27 -7.35
C VAL A 110 -7.91 14.11 -6.24
N CYS A 111 -6.66 14.55 -6.37
CA CYS A 111 -5.98 15.35 -5.35
C CYS A 111 -6.25 16.85 -5.50
N GLY A 112 -6.83 17.26 -6.59
CA GLY A 112 -7.23 18.67 -6.84
C GLY A 112 -8.62 19.01 -6.35
N ARG A 113 -9.34 18.06 -5.78
CA ARG A 113 -10.72 18.24 -5.31
C ARG A 113 -10.80 18.93 -3.96
#